data_f892b87253020611da2425ca2d2fbee2
#
_entry.id   f892b87253020611da2425ca2d2fbee2
#
_cell.length_a   1.000
_cell.length_b   1.000
_cell.length_c   1.000
_cell.angle_alpha   90.00
_cell.angle_beta   90.00
_cell.angle_gamma   90.00
#
_symmetry.space_group_name_H-M   'P 1'
#
loop_
_entity.id
_entity.type
_entity.pdbx_description
1 polymer ?
#
loop_
_entity_poly.entity_id
_entity_poly.type
_entity_poly.pdbx_seq_one_letter_code
_entity_poly.pdbx_strand_id
1 'polypeptide(L)'
;MKMKSKTADPNGQMLCELVKLAFGLWDANLIRAKDYDAILSIALERAPELAKEGKIGRYYAKRIDEIHSVNQYLVHDVAELE
;
A
#
# COMPACT_ATOMS: atom_id res chain seq x y z
N MET A 1 11.87 11.09 -22.66
CA MET A 1 12.34 11.84 -21.77
C MET A 1 11.34 12.51 -20.95
N LYS A 2 10.54 13.32 -21.43
CA LYS A 2 9.56 13.88 -20.69
C LYS A 2 8.69 12.89 -20.02
N MET A 3 8.43 11.81 -20.63
CA MET A 3 7.65 10.82 -20.07
C MET A 3 8.22 10.29 -18.83
N LYS A 4 9.50 10.18 -18.74
CA LYS A 4 10.14 9.70 -17.61
C LYS A 4 9.85 10.59 -16.46
N SER A 5 9.89 11.86 -16.63
CA SER A 5 9.62 12.78 -15.60
C SER A 5 8.23 12.64 -15.09
N LYS A 6 7.29 12.44 -15.99
CA LYS A 6 5.96 12.31 -15.56
C LYS A 6 5.70 11.07 -14.78
N THR A 7 6.39 10.01 -15.08
CA THR A 7 6.19 8.77 -14.38
C THR A 7 7.03 8.68 -13.13
N ALA A 8 7.98 9.59 -12.96
CA ALA A 8 8.83 9.56 -11.80
C ALA A 8 8.05 10.06 -10.59
N ASP A 9 7.88 9.22 -9.61
CA ASP A 9 7.14 9.55 -8.41
C ASP A 9 7.73 8.73 -7.27
N PRO A 10 8.91 9.12 -6.79
CA PRO A 10 9.60 8.34 -5.78
C PRO A 10 8.80 8.19 -4.49
N ASN A 11 8.03 9.20 -4.12
CA ASN A 11 7.24 9.11 -2.89
C ASN A 11 6.11 8.10 -3.03
N GLY A 12 5.41 8.14 -4.15
CA GLY A 12 4.34 7.20 -4.42
C GLY A 12 4.88 5.79 -4.54
N GLN A 13 6.03 5.66 -5.18
CA GLN A 13 6.67 4.38 -5.34
C GLN A 13 7.07 3.81 -3.99
N MET A 14 7.63 4.63 -3.09
CA MET A 14 8.00 4.18 -1.77
C MET A 14 6.80 3.71 -0.97
N LEU A 15 5.70 4.44 -1.04
CA LEU A 15 4.50 4.06 -0.30
C LEU A 15 3.96 2.73 -0.81
N CYS A 16 3.99 2.53 -2.11
CA CYS A 16 3.54 1.28 -2.70
C CYS A 16 4.48 0.14 -2.33
N GLU A 17 5.78 0.42 -2.31
CA GLU A 17 6.78 -0.57 -1.92
C GLU A 17 6.62 -0.98 -0.46
N LEU A 18 6.23 -0.04 0.39
CA LEU A 18 5.98 -0.35 1.79
C LEU A 18 4.90 -1.42 1.90
N VAL A 19 3.82 -1.27 1.16
CA VAL A 19 2.73 -2.23 1.19
C VAL A 19 3.18 -3.59 0.67
N LYS A 20 3.96 -3.59 -0.41
CA LYS A 20 4.47 -4.82 -0.97
C LYS A 20 5.42 -5.52 -0.02
N LEU A 21 6.28 -4.75 0.63
CA LEU A 21 7.22 -5.30 1.58
C LEU A 21 6.49 -5.88 2.78
N ALA A 22 5.47 -5.17 3.26
CA ALA A 22 4.68 -5.65 4.38
C ALA A 22 4.00 -6.97 4.04
N PHE A 23 3.49 -7.08 2.81
CA PHE A 23 2.87 -8.32 2.38
C PHE A 23 3.90 -9.46 2.37
N GLY A 24 5.10 -9.17 1.89
CA GLY A 24 6.18 -10.16 1.87
C GLY A 24 6.56 -10.61 3.27
N LEU A 25 6.58 -9.69 4.23
CA LEU A 25 6.89 -10.02 5.61
C LEU A 25 5.81 -10.92 6.21
N TRP A 26 4.56 -10.65 5.89
CA TRP A 26 3.47 -11.50 6.34
C TRP A 26 3.57 -12.88 5.70
N ASP A 27 3.83 -12.92 4.41
CA ASP A 27 3.94 -14.17 3.67
C ASP A 27 5.08 -15.03 4.21
N ALA A 28 6.13 -14.39 4.70
CA ALA A 28 7.28 -15.07 5.28
C ALA A 28 7.09 -15.39 6.76
N ASN A 29 5.93 -15.06 7.32
CA ASN A 29 5.61 -15.29 8.72
C ASN A 29 6.47 -14.46 9.68
N LEU A 30 6.93 -13.31 9.23
CA LEU A 30 7.71 -12.42 10.07
C LEU A 30 6.84 -11.42 10.80
N ILE A 31 5.62 -11.19 10.30
CA ILE A 31 4.64 -10.37 10.98
C ILE A 31 3.29 -11.08 10.87
N ARG A 32 2.34 -10.66 11.66
CA ARG A 32 1.02 -11.26 11.65
C ARG A 32 0.13 -10.57 10.62
N ALA A 33 -0.95 -11.22 10.29
CA ALA A 33 -1.91 -10.64 9.36
C ALA A 33 -2.43 -9.30 9.86
N LYS A 34 -2.67 -9.16 11.17
CA LYS A 34 -3.16 -7.91 11.69
C LYS A 34 -2.11 -6.80 11.62
N ASP A 35 -0.83 -7.16 11.66
CA ASP A 35 0.23 -6.18 11.51
C ASP A 35 0.26 -5.67 10.07
N TYR A 36 0.10 -6.58 9.11
CA TYR A 36 0.04 -6.20 7.71
C TYR A 36 -1.20 -5.32 7.47
N ASP A 37 -2.32 -5.70 8.06
CA ASP A 37 -3.55 -4.94 7.90
C ASP A 37 -3.37 -3.52 8.45
N ALA A 38 -2.67 -3.37 9.56
CA ALA A 38 -2.42 -2.06 10.14
C ALA A 38 -1.57 -1.20 9.20
N ILE A 39 -0.53 -1.79 8.61
CA ILE A 39 0.33 -1.09 7.68
C ILE A 39 -0.44 -0.69 6.43
N LEU A 40 -1.23 -1.62 5.91
CA LEU A 40 -2.03 -1.36 4.73
C LEU A 40 -3.06 -0.25 5.00
N SER A 41 -3.65 -0.25 6.18
CA SER A 41 -4.64 0.76 6.56
C SER A 41 -4.01 2.15 6.61
N ILE A 42 -2.80 2.24 7.14
CA ILE A 42 -2.10 3.52 7.19
C ILE A 42 -1.84 4.02 5.77
N ALA A 43 -1.33 3.15 4.90
CA ALA A 43 -1.06 3.53 3.53
C ALA A 43 -2.32 3.95 2.81
N LEU A 44 -3.39 3.20 3.00
CA LEU A 44 -4.66 3.46 2.36
C LEU A 44 -5.26 4.80 2.82
N GLU A 45 -5.12 5.09 4.10
CA GLU A 45 -5.64 6.30 4.66
C GLU A 45 -4.84 7.52 4.24
N ARG A 46 -3.53 7.39 4.20
CA ARG A 46 -2.67 8.50 3.86
C ARG A 46 -2.58 8.78 2.36
N ALA A 47 -2.73 7.75 1.54
CA ALA A 47 -2.52 7.91 0.10
C ALA A 47 -3.38 9.01 -0.54
N PRO A 48 -4.70 9.06 -0.30
CA PRO A 48 -5.51 10.10 -0.91
C PRO A 48 -5.14 11.50 -0.42
N GLU A 49 -4.74 11.62 0.84
CA GLU A 49 -4.32 12.91 1.38
C GLU A 49 -3.03 13.36 0.71
N LEU A 50 -2.10 12.45 0.56
CA LEU A 50 -0.82 12.77 -0.06
C LEU A 50 -0.99 13.11 -1.54
N ALA A 51 -1.91 12.42 -2.21
CA ALA A 51 -2.19 12.72 -3.61
C ALA A 51 -2.81 14.11 -3.74
N LYS A 52 -3.68 14.47 -2.80
CA LYS A 52 -4.31 15.75 -2.83
C LYS A 52 -3.31 16.86 -2.58
N GLU A 53 -2.31 16.60 -1.77
CA GLU A 53 -1.26 17.56 -1.48
C GLU A 53 -0.17 17.59 -2.54
N GLY A 54 -0.26 16.73 -3.54
CA GLY A 54 0.71 16.68 -4.60
C GLY A 54 2.00 15.97 -4.22
N LYS A 55 2.03 15.27 -3.10
CA LYS A 55 3.23 14.56 -2.67
C LYS A 55 3.40 13.21 -3.35
N ILE A 56 2.31 12.62 -3.80
CA ILE A 56 2.37 11.40 -4.60
C ILE A 56 1.40 11.56 -5.76
N GLY A 57 1.56 10.75 -6.80
CA GLY A 57 0.68 10.79 -7.95
C GLY A 57 -0.57 9.98 -7.69
N ARG A 58 -1.64 10.34 -8.40
CA ARG A 58 -2.90 9.63 -8.28
C ARG A 58 -2.78 8.17 -8.65
N TYR A 59 -1.86 7.88 -9.55
CA TYR A 59 -1.65 6.50 -9.99
C TYR A 59 -1.33 5.60 -8.80
N TYR A 60 -0.43 6.05 -7.91
CA TYR A 60 -0.03 5.22 -6.79
C TYR A 60 -1.10 5.17 -5.71
N ALA A 61 -1.85 6.25 -5.52
CA ALA A 61 -2.95 6.25 -4.58
C ALA A 61 -3.98 5.22 -5.00
N LYS A 62 -4.28 5.18 -6.31
CA LYS A 62 -5.24 4.23 -6.82
C LYS A 62 -4.71 2.81 -6.73
N ARG A 63 -3.42 2.65 -6.94
CA ARG A 63 -2.78 1.34 -6.88
C ARG A 63 -2.89 0.75 -5.49
N ILE A 64 -2.69 1.58 -4.46
CA ILE A 64 -2.80 1.12 -3.08
C ILE A 64 -4.23 0.72 -2.76
N ASP A 65 -5.20 1.48 -3.27
CA ASP A 65 -6.60 1.16 -3.08
C ASP A 65 -6.94 -0.18 -3.75
N GLU A 66 -6.37 -0.45 -4.91
CA GLU A 66 -6.58 -1.72 -5.61
C GLU A 66 -6.01 -2.88 -4.82
N ILE A 67 -4.84 -2.69 -4.24
CA ILE A 67 -4.20 -3.73 -3.44
C ILE A 67 -5.09 -4.05 -2.24
N HIS A 68 -5.64 -3.01 -1.61
CA HIS A 68 -6.52 -3.20 -0.48
C HIS A 68 -7.77 -3.99 -0.90
N SER A 69 -8.37 -3.62 -2.02
CA SER A 69 -9.56 -4.30 -2.49
C SER A 69 -9.35 -5.77 -2.77
N VAL A 70 -8.17 -6.11 -3.25
CA VAL A 70 -7.87 -7.49 -3.56
C VAL A 70 -7.61 -8.30 -2.30
N ASN A 71 -6.93 -7.70 -1.34
CA ASN A 71 -6.47 -8.43 -0.15
C ASN A 71 -7.37 -8.37 1.07
N GLN A 72 -8.35 -7.49 1.07
CA GLN A 72 -9.11 -7.26 2.28
C GLN A 72 -9.77 -8.50 2.86
N TYR A 73 -10.32 -9.35 2.03
CA TYR A 73 -10.98 -10.53 2.54
C TYR A 73 -9.99 -11.49 3.17
N LEU A 74 -8.90 -11.72 2.50
CA LEU A 74 -7.89 -12.64 2.99
C LEU A 74 -7.30 -12.16 4.30
N VAL A 75 -6.99 -10.87 4.38
CA VAL A 75 -6.40 -10.30 5.56
C VAL A 75 -7.34 -10.39 6.75
N HIS A 76 -8.60 -10.05 6.55
CA HIS A 76 -9.57 -10.10 7.64
C HIS A 76 -9.80 -11.50 8.15
N ASP A 77 -9.93 -12.46 7.27
CA ASP A 77 -10.15 -13.83 7.67
C ASP A 77 -8.98 -14.36 8.50
N VAL A 78 -7.77 -14.11 8.05
CA VAL A 78 -6.59 -14.60 8.75
C VAL A 78 -6.41 -13.87 10.07
N ALA A 79 -6.65 -12.57 10.09
CA ALA A 79 -6.49 -11.77 11.29
C ALA A 79 -7.42 -12.22 12.40
N GLU A 80 -8.62 -12.66 12.04
CA GLU A 80 -9.55 -13.15 13.03
C GLU A 80 -9.12 -14.46 13.64
N LEU A 81 -8.37 -15.25 12.90
CA LEU A 81 -7.89 -16.51 13.40
C LEU A 81 -6.65 -16.38 14.27
N GLU A 82 -5.97 -15.29 14.14
CA GLU A 82 -4.79 -15.03 14.94
C GLU A 82 -5.15 -14.46 16.29
#